data_32ee530bd5db68e25ac58e586749e843
#
_entry.id   32ee530bd5db68e25ac58e586749e843
#
_cell.length_a   1.000
_cell.length_b   1.000
_cell.length_c   1.000
_cell.angle_alpha   90.00
_cell.angle_beta   90.00
_cell.angle_gamma   90.00
#
_symmetry.space_group_name_H-M   'P 1'
#
loop_
_entity.id
_entity.type
_entity.pdbx_description
1 polymer ?
#
loop_
_entity_poly.entity_id
_entity_poly.type
_entity_poly.pdbx_seq_one_letter_code
_entity_poly.pdbx_strand_id
1 'polypeptide(L)'
;VSLIRRHPSIGLYCGRNEGYPPAALNDGLVRTVKDLHSDIVYIPSSADDGVSGHGPYRAVEPSFYFENPTSKFHSERGMPAIMDYKSLSQMLTSGHLWPIDDVWGQHDFTKTGAQGDTAFIGMTRRRFGDQALESAERFAKYAQWINYDGYRAMYEANNVNRKGLLIWM
;
A
#
# COMPACT_ATOMS: atom_id res chain seq x y z
N VAL A 1 7.81 -0.98 24.42
CA VAL A 1 7.20 -2.27 24.84
C VAL A 1 6.46 -2.11 26.16
N SER A 2 7.12 -1.69 27.23
CA SER A 2 6.52 -1.60 28.59
C SER A 2 5.19 -0.83 28.66
N LEU A 3 5.06 0.25 27.89
CA LEU A 3 3.84 1.07 27.87
C LEU A 3 2.67 0.41 27.14
N ILE A 4 2.94 -0.31 26.05
CA ILE A 4 1.90 -0.79 25.13
C ILE A 4 1.56 -2.28 25.30
N ARG A 5 2.40 -3.08 25.96
CA ARG A 5 2.21 -4.53 26.12
C ARG A 5 0.89 -4.95 26.76
N ARG A 6 0.20 -4.03 27.45
CA ARG A 6 -1.08 -4.29 28.10
C ARG A 6 -2.27 -4.21 27.15
N HIS A 7 -2.06 -3.75 25.92
CA HIS A 7 -3.14 -3.67 24.93
C HIS A 7 -3.31 -5.00 24.22
N PRO A 8 -4.48 -5.63 24.30
CA PRO A 8 -4.72 -6.96 23.70
C PRO A 8 -4.70 -6.94 22.17
N SER A 9 -4.73 -5.76 21.55
CA SER A 9 -4.64 -5.57 20.09
C SER A 9 -3.22 -5.62 19.53
N ILE A 10 -2.18 -5.71 20.38
CA ILE A 10 -0.80 -5.87 19.90
C ILE A 10 -0.62 -7.31 19.41
N GLY A 11 -0.47 -7.47 18.07
CA GLY A 11 -0.28 -8.77 17.44
C GLY A 11 1.20 -9.14 17.23
N LEU A 12 2.05 -8.12 16.98
CA LEU A 12 3.49 -8.30 16.79
C LEU A 12 4.25 -6.98 17.00
N TYR A 13 5.55 -7.07 17.15
CA TYR A 13 6.49 -5.96 17.08
C TYR A 13 7.35 -6.09 15.82
N CYS A 14 7.52 -4.98 15.10
CA CYS A 14 8.40 -4.90 13.92
C CYS A 14 9.58 -3.99 14.20
N GLY A 15 10.78 -4.45 13.87
CA GLY A 15 12.03 -3.74 14.16
C GLY A 15 12.30 -2.58 13.21
N ARG A 16 12.00 -2.76 11.93
CA ARG A 16 12.26 -1.74 10.90
C ARG A 16 11.35 -1.92 9.68
N ASN A 17 11.03 -0.81 9.04
CA ASN A 17 10.35 -0.80 7.75
C ASN A 17 11.29 -1.25 6.63
N GLU A 18 10.85 -2.20 5.80
CA GLU A 18 11.49 -2.71 4.56
C GLU A 18 12.99 -3.06 4.65
N GLY A 19 13.53 -3.25 5.82
CA GLY A 19 14.94 -3.57 6.03
C GLY A 19 15.18 -4.06 7.43
N TYR A 20 16.45 -4.24 7.79
CA TYR A 20 16.86 -4.75 9.11
C TYR A 20 17.43 -3.63 9.98
N PRO A 21 17.12 -3.59 11.29
CA PRO A 21 17.84 -2.73 12.20
C PRO A 21 19.34 -3.06 12.22
N PRO A 22 20.22 -2.10 12.54
CA PRO A 22 21.61 -2.44 12.86
C PRO A 22 21.68 -3.55 13.91
N ALA A 23 22.65 -4.48 13.80
CA ALA A 23 22.71 -5.70 14.59
C ALA A 23 22.56 -5.45 16.11
N ALA A 24 23.35 -4.52 16.66
CA ALA A 24 23.27 -4.19 18.09
C ALA A 24 21.89 -3.68 18.53
N LEU A 25 21.20 -2.91 17.68
CA LEU A 25 19.85 -2.44 17.95
C LEU A 25 18.85 -3.60 17.87
N ASN A 26 18.96 -4.45 16.84
CA ASN A 26 18.12 -5.62 16.69
C ASN A 26 18.21 -6.55 17.90
N ASP A 27 19.43 -6.86 18.36
CA ASP A 27 19.67 -7.66 19.56
C ASP A 27 19.03 -7.05 20.81
N GLY A 28 19.12 -5.73 20.95
CA GLY A 28 18.45 -4.99 22.01
C GLY A 28 16.92 -5.11 21.95
N LEU A 29 16.34 -4.96 20.75
CA LEU A 29 14.89 -5.10 20.52
C LEU A 29 14.41 -6.52 20.83
N VAL A 30 15.11 -7.54 20.34
CA VAL A 30 14.81 -8.96 20.63
C VAL A 30 14.80 -9.23 22.14
N ARG A 31 15.87 -8.82 22.86
CA ARG A 31 15.92 -8.97 24.32
C ARG A 31 14.76 -8.23 25.00
N THR A 32 14.54 -6.98 24.63
CA THR A 32 13.48 -6.15 25.25
C THR A 32 12.08 -6.78 25.07
N VAL A 33 11.78 -7.31 23.87
CA VAL A 33 10.50 -7.98 23.63
C VAL A 33 10.42 -9.26 24.44
N LYS A 34 11.46 -10.09 24.42
CA LYS A 34 11.54 -11.34 25.18
C LYS A 34 11.34 -11.11 26.69
N ASP A 35 11.96 -10.08 27.24
CA ASP A 35 11.92 -9.81 28.69
C ASP A 35 10.59 -9.17 29.13
N LEU A 36 9.97 -8.36 28.30
CA LEU A 36 8.80 -7.57 28.68
C LEU A 36 7.48 -8.09 28.11
N HIS A 37 7.49 -8.88 27.03
CA HIS A 37 6.30 -9.39 26.35
C HIS A 37 6.62 -10.68 25.59
N SER A 38 7.00 -11.73 26.33
CA SER A 38 7.61 -12.95 25.81
C SER A 38 6.73 -13.80 24.91
N ASP A 39 5.42 -13.64 24.98
CA ASP A 39 4.41 -14.38 24.22
C ASP A 39 4.03 -13.71 22.88
N ILE A 40 4.65 -12.55 22.56
CA ILE A 40 4.39 -11.83 21.32
C ILE A 40 5.47 -12.11 20.26
N VAL A 41 5.06 -12.07 19.01
CA VAL A 41 5.99 -12.21 17.87
C VAL A 41 6.81 -10.93 17.69
N TYR A 42 8.10 -11.07 17.47
CA TYR A 42 8.97 -10.01 16.96
C TYR A 42 9.48 -10.40 15.58
N ILE A 43 9.39 -9.47 14.64
CA ILE A 43 9.99 -9.56 13.31
C ILE A 43 11.00 -8.43 13.11
N PRO A 44 12.20 -8.69 12.61
CA PRO A 44 13.20 -7.64 12.40
C PRO A 44 12.85 -6.70 11.24
N SER A 45 12.14 -7.19 10.23
CA SER A 45 11.79 -6.45 9.02
C SER A 45 10.30 -6.57 8.70
N SER A 46 9.69 -5.47 8.22
CA SER A 46 8.30 -5.50 7.73
C SER A 46 8.16 -6.18 6.36
N ALA A 47 9.26 -6.48 5.68
CA ALA A 47 9.24 -7.00 4.31
C ALA A 47 9.77 -8.43 4.16
N ASP A 48 10.46 -8.96 5.17
CA ASP A 48 11.16 -10.23 5.13
C ASP A 48 10.84 -11.11 6.34
N ASP A 49 11.47 -12.29 6.43
CA ASP A 49 11.43 -13.19 7.61
C ASP A 49 10.01 -13.60 8.07
N GLY A 50 9.17 -14.04 7.18
CA GLY A 50 7.83 -14.53 7.53
C GLY A 50 6.70 -13.61 7.08
N VAL A 51 7.05 -12.39 6.67
CA VAL A 51 6.15 -11.45 6.01
C VAL A 51 6.64 -11.12 4.61
N SER A 52 5.77 -10.49 3.81
CA SER A 52 6.08 -9.95 2.49
C SER A 52 5.60 -8.51 2.45
N GLY A 53 6.47 -7.55 2.14
CA GLY A 53 6.13 -6.14 2.27
C GLY A 53 6.81 -5.21 1.26
N HIS A 54 7.10 -5.72 0.06
CA HIS A 54 7.71 -4.93 -1.03
C HIS A 54 6.72 -4.60 -2.16
N GLY A 55 5.50 -4.25 -1.82
CA GLY A 55 4.49 -3.85 -2.80
C GLY A 55 3.94 -5.01 -3.67
N PRO A 56 3.62 -4.78 -4.93
CA PRO A 56 3.81 -3.55 -5.71
C PRO A 56 2.97 -2.38 -5.21
N TYR A 57 3.44 -1.15 -5.48
CA TYR A 57 2.75 0.11 -5.12
C TYR A 57 2.22 0.85 -6.36
N ARG A 58 2.44 0.33 -7.56
CA ARG A 58 1.86 0.84 -8.80
C ARG A 58 0.61 0.07 -9.19
N ALA A 59 -0.21 0.66 -10.03
CA ALA A 59 -1.34 -0.05 -10.63
C ALA A 59 -0.84 -1.20 -11.54
N VAL A 60 -1.32 -2.40 -11.26
CA VAL A 60 -1.12 -3.60 -12.06
C VAL A 60 -2.48 -4.23 -12.37
N GLU A 61 -2.56 -5.03 -13.44
CA GLU A 61 -3.81 -5.72 -13.76
C GLU A 61 -4.23 -6.66 -12.62
N PRO A 62 -5.52 -6.80 -12.33
CA PRO A 62 -6.00 -7.66 -11.24
C PRO A 62 -5.48 -9.11 -11.32
N SER A 63 -5.29 -9.66 -12.53
CA SER A 63 -4.72 -11.02 -12.73
C SER A 63 -3.34 -11.17 -12.09
N PHE A 64 -2.53 -10.09 -12.06
CA PHE A 64 -1.21 -10.12 -11.46
C PHE A 64 -1.22 -10.66 -10.03
N TYR A 65 -2.21 -10.30 -9.23
CA TYR A 65 -2.29 -10.72 -7.84
C TYR A 65 -2.57 -12.20 -7.68
N PHE A 66 -3.35 -12.78 -8.61
CA PHE A 66 -3.64 -14.22 -8.64
C PHE A 66 -2.47 -15.04 -9.19
N GLU A 67 -1.73 -14.48 -10.13
CA GLU A 67 -0.53 -15.10 -10.73
C GLU A 67 0.67 -15.03 -9.78
N ASN A 68 0.68 -14.05 -8.86
CA ASN A 68 1.77 -13.81 -7.91
C ASN A 68 1.26 -13.84 -6.46
N PRO A 69 0.65 -14.95 -6.00
CA PRO A 69 0.16 -15.07 -4.64
C PRO A 69 1.33 -15.15 -3.67
N THR A 70 1.18 -14.53 -2.50
CA THR A 70 2.14 -14.74 -1.41
C THR A 70 1.65 -15.83 -0.46
N SER A 71 2.56 -16.67 0.00
CA SER A 71 2.29 -17.65 1.08
C SER A 71 2.48 -17.06 2.48
N LYS A 72 2.89 -15.79 2.57
CA LYS A 72 3.18 -15.07 3.81
C LYS A 72 2.11 -14.03 4.11
N PHE A 73 2.06 -13.56 5.36
CA PHE A 73 1.34 -12.33 5.70
C PHE A 73 1.92 -11.17 4.89
N HIS A 74 1.07 -10.43 4.18
CA HIS A 74 1.51 -9.29 3.39
C HIS A 74 1.38 -8.02 4.23
N SER A 75 2.49 -7.53 4.72
CA SER A 75 2.52 -6.38 5.63
C SER A 75 2.27 -5.04 4.93
N GLU A 76 2.43 -4.99 3.60
CA GLU A 76 2.34 -3.74 2.86
C GLU A 76 2.18 -3.99 1.36
N ARG A 77 0.97 -3.77 0.84
CA ARG A 77 0.66 -3.86 -0.59
C ARG A 77 -0.39 -2.82 -0.96
N GLY A 78 -0.23 -2.17 -2.10
CA GLY A 78 -1.17 -1.13 -2.49
C GLY A 78 -1.04 -0.68 -3.94
N MET A 79 -1.74 0.37 -4.25
CA MET A 79 -1.66 1.13 -5.49
C MET A 79 -2.11 2.57 -5.20
N PRO A 80 -1.81 3.56 -6.08
CA PRO A 80 -2.32 4.90 -5.87
C PRO A 80 -3.84 4.91 -5.68
N ALA A 81 -4.29 5.41 -4.54
CA ALA A 81 -5.71 5.54 -4.21
C ALA A 81 -6.19 6.94 -4.60
N ILE A 82 -7.02 7.01 -5.62
CA ILE A 82 -7.61 8.27 -6.06
C ILE A 82 -8.95 8.47 -5.35
N MET A 83 -9.04 9.53 -4.58
CA MET A 83 -10.27 9.91 -3.88
C MET A 83 -11.38 10.33 -4.86
N ASP A 84 -12.61 10.40 -4.39
CA ASP A 84 -13.71 10.95 -5.18
C ASP A 84 -13.45 12.41 -5.58
N TYR A 85 -14.14 12.85 -6.63
CA TYR A 85 -13.93 14.19 -7.19
C TYR A 85 -14.18 15.33 -6.18
N LYS A 86 -15.16 15.17 -5.29
CA LYS A 86 -15.47 16.19 -4.29
C LYS A 86 -14.29 16.38 -3.33
N SER A 87 -13.73 15.30 -2.83
CA SER A 87 -12.56 15.33 -1.95
C SER A 87 -11.32 15.84 -2.69
N LEU A 88 -11.10 15.38 -3.92
CA LEU A 88 -10.00 15.83 -4.77
C LEU A 88 -10.06 17.35 -5.02
N SER A 89 -11.23 17.89 -5.32
CA SER A 89 -11.44 19.33 -5.57
C SER A 89 -11.31 20.20 -4.31
N GLN A 90 -11.39 19.61 -3.13
CA GLN A 90 -11.10 20.29 -1.86
C GLN A 90 -9.61 20.27 -1.51
N MET A 91 -8.87 19.26 -1.98
CA MET A 91 -7.44 19.10 -1.72
C MET A 91 -6.60 19.95 -2.70
N LEU A 92 -6.95 19.94 -3.98
CA LEU A 92 -6.21 20.63 -5.03
C LEU A 92 -6.95 21.93 -5.42
N THR A 93 -6.19 23.00 -5.64
CA THR A 93 -6.75 24.24 -6.19
C THR A 93 -7.16 24.03 -7.65
N SER A 94 -8.10 24.83 -8.13
CA SER A 94 -8.67 24.69 -9.49
C SER A 94 -7.64 24.71 -10.61
N GLY A 95 -6.53 25.44 -10.43
CA GLY A 95 -5.45 25.51 -11.42
C GLY A 95 -4.56 24.26 -11.48
N HIS A 96 -4.57 23.43 -10.43
CA HIS A 96 -3.77 22.20 -10.31
C HIS A 96 -4.63 20.93 -10.26
N LEU A 97 -5.95 21.09 -10.40
CA LEU A 97 -6.86 19.96 -10.32
C LEU A 97 -6.74 19.03 -11.54
N TRP A 98 -6.55 19.63 -12.72
CA TRP A 98 -6.39 18.90 -13.98
C TRP A 98 -5.77 19.81 -15.07
N PRO A 99 -4.88 19.30 -15.94
CA PRO A 99 -4.31 17.96 -15.95
C PRO A 99 -3.37 17.69 -14.76
N ILE A 100 -2.90 16.44 -14.61
CA ILE A 100 -1.90 16.05 -13.61
C ILE A 100 -0.63 16.86 -13.82
N ASP A 101 -0.14 17.50 -12.77
CA ASP A 101 1.05 18.34 -12.75
C ASP A 101 1.94 18.06 -11.52
N ASP A 102 2.92 18.93 -11.25
CA ASP A 102 3.87 18.79 -10.16
C ASP A 102 3.22 18.75 -8.77
N VAL A 103 2.05 19.37 -8.61
CA VAL A 103 1.32 19.36 -7.33
C VAL A 103 0.81 17.95 -7.02
N TRP A 104 0.41 17.19 -8.02
CA TRP A 104 0.09 15.77 -7.87
C TRP A 104 1.29 14.96 -7.38
N GLY A 105 2.52 15.34 -7.80
CA GLY A 105 3.75 14.75 -7.31
C GLY A 105 3.99 14.99 -5.81
N GLN A 106 3.54 16.12 -5.27
CA GLN A 106 3.61 16.42 -3.83
C GLN A 106 2.71 15.49 -3.00
N HIS A 107 1.68 14.93 -3.62
CA HIS A 107 0.80 13.92 -3.04
C HIS A 107 1.20 12.48 -3.41
N ASP A 108 2.46 12.27 -3.76
CA ASP A 108 3.09 10.99 -4.06
C ASP A 108 2.57 10.24 -5.31
N PHE A 109 1.56 10.76 -6.00
CA PHE A 109 0.94 10.08 -7.14
C PHE A 109 1.93 9.75 -8.28
N THR A 110 2.86 10.67 -8.57
CA THR A 110 3.85 10.51 -9.66
C THR A 110 5.17 9.88 -9.20
N LYS A 111 5.32 9.51 -7.93
CA LYS A 111 6.57 8.90 -7.44
C LYS A 111 6.87 7.57 -8.10
N THR A 112 8.14 7.22 -8.16
CA THR A 112 8.66 6.01 -8.83
C THR A 112 7.95 4.73 -8.39
N GLY A 113 7.61 4.60 -7.11
CA GLY A 113 6.87 3.46 -6.60
C GLY A 113 5.41 3.43 -7.04
N ALA A 114 4.75 4.59 -7.07
CA ALA A 114 3.34 4.75 -7.40
C ALA A 114 3.08 4.72 -8.92
N GLN A 115 3.92 5.40 -9.71
CA GLN A 115 3.81 5.48 -11.18
C GLN A 115 2.40 5.88 -11.66
N GLY A 116 1.79 6.86 -10.97
CA GLY A 116 0.42 7.27 -11.28
C GLY A 116 0.27 7.88 -12.65
N ASP A 117 1.21 8.76 -13.04
CA ASP A 117 1.27 9.42 -14.34
C ASP A 117 1.50 8.45 -15.52
N THR A 118 2.05 7.28 -15.27
CA THR A 118 2.36 6.28 -16.29
C THR A 118 1.51 5.01 -16.13
N ALA A 119 1.72 4.22 -15.08
CA ALA A 119 1.04 2.94 -14.92
C ALA A 119 -0.46 3.11 -14.66
N PHE A 120 -0.86 4.01 -13.75
CA PHE A 120 -2.27 4.21 -13.41
C PHE A 120 -3.05 4.90 -14.54
N ILE A 121 -2.52 5.99 -15.08
CA ILE A 121 -3.11 6.68 -16.25
C ILE A 121 -3.16 5.74 -17.46
N GLY A 122 -2.08 5.00 -17.72
CA GLY A 122 -2.03 4.02 -18.81
C GLY A 122 -3.12 2.93 -18.66
N MET A 123 -3.34 2.42 -17.44
CA MET A 123 -4.40 1.46 -17.16
C MET A 123 -5.78 2.10 -17.34
N THR A 124 -6.00 3.30 -16.84
CA THR A 124 -7.25 4.05 -17.01
C THR A 124 -7.61 4.20 -18.48
N ARG A 125 -6.64 4.61 -19.29
CA ARG A 125 -6.83 4.77 -20.74
C ARG A 125 -7.14 3.45 -21.45
N ARG A 126 -6.40 2.39 -21.13
CA ARG A 126 -6.65 1.06 -21.75
C ARG A 126 -8.04 0.50 -21.43
N ARG A 127 -8.52 0.69 -20.18
CA ARG A 127 -9.78 0.11 -19.72
C ARG A 127 -11.02 0.92 -20.11
N PHE A 128 -10.89 2.26 -20.13
CA PHE A 128 -12.04 3.16 -20.27
C PHE A 128 -11.94 4.16 -21.42
N GLY A 129 -10.83 4.15 -22.17
CA GLY A 129 -10.59 5.06 -23.29
C GLY A 129 -10.14 6.46 -22.83
N ASP A 130 -9.82 7.33 -23.81
CA ASP A 130 -9.35 8.71 -23.55
C ASP A 130 -10.40 9.57 -22.86
N GLN A 131 -11.66 9.28 -23.07
CA GLN A 131 -12.78 9.97 -22.41
C GLN A 131 -12.67 9.95 -20.87
N ALA A 132 -12.02 8.94 -20.28
CA ALA A 132 -11.81 8.87 -18.85
C ALA A 132 -10.81 9.92 -18.34
N LEU A 133 -10.05 10.53 -19.25
CA LEU A 133 -8.99 11.48 -18.96
C LEU A 133 -9.33 12.92 -19.43
N GLU A 134 -10.56 13.19 -19.81
CA GLU A 134 -10.99 14.52 -20.29
C GLU A 134 -11.10 15.56 -19.17
N SER A 135 -11.32 15.13 -17.93
CA SER A 135 -11.42 16.02 -16.76
C SER A 135 -11.06 15.29 -15.47
N ALA A 136 -10.75 16.05 -14.42
CA ALA A 136 -10.53 15.50 -13.07
C ALA A 136 -11.73 14.70 -12.57
N GLU A 137 -12.96 15.15 -12.83
CA GLU A 137 -14.18 14.45 -12.40
C GLU A 137 -14.32 13.09 -13.07
N ARG A 138 -14.10 13.03 -14.39
CA ARG A 138 -14.11 11.75 -15.13
C ARG A 138 -12.98 10.84 -14.67
N PHE A 139 -11.77 11.39 -14.55
CA PHE A 139 -10.65 10.62 -14.05
C PHE A 139 -10.93 10.03 -12.67
N ALA A 140 -11.35 10.84 -11.70
CA ALA A 140 -11.68 10.37 -10.36
C ALA A 140 -12.72 9.24 -10.37
N LYS A 141 -13.79 9.39 -11.18
CA LYS A 141 -14.84 8.37 -11.33
C LYS A 141 -14.30 7.03 -11.83
N TYR A 142 -13.48 7.04 -12.87
CA TYR A 142 -12.92 5.80 -13.43
C TYR A 142 -11.77 5.24 -12.58
N ALA A 143 -11.01 6.10 -11.91
CA ALA A 143 -9.98 5.70 -10.96
C ALA A 143 -10.56 4.92 -9.78
N GLN A 144 -11.76 5.27 -9.29
CA GLN A 144 -12.46 4.49 -8.26
C GLN A 144 -12.70 3.03 -8.70
N TRP A 145 -13.02 2.79 -9.96
CA TRP A 145 -13.16 1.43 -10.49
C TRP A 145 -11.84 0.67 -10.53
N ILE A 146 -10.75 1.34 -10.92
CA ILE A 146 -9.41 0.72 -10.90
C ILE A 146 -9.01 0.37 -9.47
N ASN A 147 -9.22 1.27 -8.52
CA ASN A 147 -8.94 1.01 -7.12
C ASN A 147 -9.79 -0.14 -6.58
N TYR A 148 -11.10 -0.14 -6.86
CA TYR A 148 -11.99 -1.22 -6.44
C TYR A 148 -11.52 -2.59 -6.94
N ASP A 149 -11.29 -2.73 -8.25
CA ASP A 149 -10.86 -3.98 -8.85
C ASP A 149 -9.49 -4.43 -8.32
N GLY A 150 -8.55 -3.49 -8.18
CA GLY A 150 -7.21 -3.79 -7.70
C GLY A 150 -7.21 -4.25 -6.24
N TYR A 151 -7.84 -3.50 -5.35
CA TYR A 151 -7.93 -3.88 -3.93
C TYR A 151 -8.72 -5.17 -3.72
N ARG A 152 -9.81 -5.34 -4.45
CA ARG A 152 -10.56 -6.59 -4.44
C ARG A 152 -9.68 -7.78 -4.83
N ALA A 153 -8.91 -7.65 -5.93
CA ALA A 153 -8.01 -8.71 -6.38
C ALA A 153 -6.89 -8.99 -5.38
N MET A 154 -6.34 -7.95 -4.73
CA MET A 154 -5.35 -8.14 -3.66
C MET A 154 -5.90 -9.00 -2.52
N TYR A 155 -7.12 -8.74 -2.06
CA TYR A 155 -7.73 -9.50 -0.97
C TYR A 155 -8.14 -10.91 -1.43
N GLU A 156 -8.79 -11.05 -2.58
CA GLU A 156 -9.25 -12.34 -3.09
C GLU A 156 -8.07 -13.29 -3.35
N ALA A 157 -7.02 -12.81 -4.02
CA ALA A 157 -5.83 -13.60 -4.29
C ALA A 157 -5.09 -14.00 -3.00
N ASN A 158 -5.02 -13.11 -1.99
CA ASN A 158 -4.36 -13.40 -0.74
C ASN A 158 -5.16 -14.36 0.17
N ASN A 159 -6.48 -14.43 -0.02
CA ASN A 159 -7.36 -15.30 0.76
C ASN A 159 -7.05 -16.79 0.56
N VAL A 160 -6.48 -17.18 -0.57
CA VAL A 160 -6.08 -18.58 -0.85
C VAL A 160 -5.16 -19.10 0.28
N ASN A 161 -4.23 -18.28 0.75
CA ASN A 161 -3.27 -18.65 1.79
C ASN A 161 -3.70 -18.27 3.21
N ARG A 162 -4.78 -17.48 3.37
CA ARG A 162 -5.36 -17.05 4.64
C ARG A 162 -4.35 -16.45 5.64
N LYS A 163 -3.35 -15.74 5.16
CA LYS A 163 -2.30 -15.16 6.00
C LYS A 163 -2.53 -13.71 6.40
N GLY A 164 -3.42 -13.03 5.72
CA GLY A 164 -3.70 -11.61 5.96
C GLY A 164 -2.92 -10.67 5.04
N LEU A 165 -3.49 -9.48 4.92
CA LEU A 165 -2.98 -8.42 4.08
C LEU A 165 -3.27 -7.07 4.73
N LEU A 166 -2.26 -6.20 4.80
CA LEU A 166 -2.42 -4.79 5.11
C LEU A 166 -2.30 -3.97 3.84
N ILE A 167 -3.26 -3.09 3.64
CA ILE A 167 -3.25 -2.16 2.50
C ILE A 167 -2.42 -0.94 2.87
N TRP A 168 -1.53 -0.57 1.96
CA TRP A 168 -0.74 0.64 1.94
C TRP A 168 -1.09 1.48 0.70
N MET A 169 -1.37 2.80 0.89
CA MET A 169 -1.83 3.78 -0.10
C MET A 169 -3.31 3.66 -0.48
#